data_2891ac503b5708925b09e731bae465ee
#
_entry.id   2891ac503b5708925b09e731bae465ee
#
_cell.length_a   1.000
_cell.length_b   1.000
_cell.length_c   1.000
_cell.angle_alpha   90.00
_cell.angle_beta   90.00
_cell.angle_gamma   90.00
#
_symmetry.space_group_name_H-M   'P 1'
#
loop_
_entity.id
_entity.type
_entity.pdbx_description
1 polymer ?
#
loop_
_entity_poly.entity_id
_entity_poly.type
_entity_poly.pdbx_seq_one_letter_code
_entity_poly.pdbx_strand_id
1 'polypeptide(L)'
;MPWKECSTMSLRREFVTFALSQSSHIRTLCRFYRISPKTGYKWISRYLASGESGLRDRSCCPHRSPNRTAEGLEEAVLAVRDHHPAWGGRKIYRILLNQGFSRIPAASTITEILRRHGRLNPEESAKHKAWERFEHEAPNRLWQMDFKGDFPLQTGGRCYPLTILDDHSRFAVCLRGCGDQRGSTVEPILEAVFRRYGLPEAMIMDNGSPWGLDGHAYTQLAVWLLRLDISVSHCRPYHPQTLGKEERFHRTLKTEVLQGNVFDDLDHCQRRFDDWRDTYNLVRPHEALGMKTPAQCYSPSLRAFPEVLKPIDYAPGAIVRKVQDKGEIYYKGRAYVLGRAFRGYPVALRHTEEDGILDVYFCHQRIAHINLRVT
;
A
#
# COMPACT_ATOMS: atom_id res chain seq x y z
N MET A 1 29.66 39.33 23.96
CA MET A 1 30.63 38.23 23.70
C MET A 1 29.86 36.94 23.69
N PRO A 2 29.83 36.18 22.59
CA PRO A 2 29.18 34.89 22.63
C PRO A 2 29.96 33.95 23.54
N TRP A 3 29.25 33.22 24.40
CA TRP A 3 29.81 32.20 25.26
C TRP A 3 30.45 31.11 24.40
N LYS A 4 31.70 30.70 24.71
CA LYS A 4 32.33 29.59 24.05
C LYS A 4 31.57 28.29 24.41
N GLU A 5 30.95 27.62 23.47
CA GLU A 5 30.47 26.25 23.66
C GLU A 5 31.68 25.35 23.92
N CYS A 6 31.80 24.87 25.14
CA CYS A 6 32.85 23.93 25.53
C CYS A 6 32.36 22.50 25.30
N SER A 7 32.91 21.82 24.32
CA SER A 7 32.66 20.38 24.15
C SER A 7 33.31 19.57 25.28
N THR A 8 32.74 18.41 25.61
CA THR A 8 33.33 17.47 26.60
C THR A 8 34.79 17.12 26.25
N MET A 9 35.13 17.06 24.97
CA MET A 9 36.49 16.83 24.49
C MET A 9 37.41 17.99 24.77
N SER A 10 36.95 19.24 24.61
CA SER A 10 37.70 20.43 24.91
C SER A 10 38.05 20.51 26.41
N LEU A 11 37.05 20.22 27.26
CA LEU A 11 37.25 20.19 28.73
C LEU A 11 38.22 19.08 29.16
N ARG A 12 38.17 17.91 28.56
CA ARG A 12 39.11 16.81 28.83
C ARG A 12 40.54 17.17 28.44
N ARG A 13 40.72 17.79 27.27
CA ARG A 13 42.00 18.27 26.76
C ARG A 13 42.56 19.31 27.71
N GLU A 14 41.79 20.32 28.06
CA GLU A 14 42.17 21.41 28.96
C GLU A 14 42.56 20.86 30.34
N PHE A 15 41.74 19.97 30.92
CA PHE A 15 42.05 19.31 32.18
C PHE A 15 43.40 18.59 32.15
N VAL A 16 43.65 17.78 31.11
CA VAL A 16 44.90 17.00 31.00
C VAL A 16 46.11 17.90 30.78
N THR A 17 45.98 18.97 29.99
CA THR A 17 47.04 19.94 29.76
C THR A 17 47.44 20.61 31.07
N PHE A 18 46.47 21.06 31.88
CA PHE A 18 46.79 21.62 33.22
C PHE A 18 47.33 20.57 34.19
N ALA A 19 46.82 19.34 34.15
CA ALA A 19 47.29 18.28 35.04
C ALA A 19 48.74 17.83 34.76
N LEU A 20 49.24 18.01 33.56
CA LEU A 20 50.62 17.69 33.16
C LEU A 20 51.58 18.87 33.29
N SER A 21 51.13 20.07 33.66
CA SER A 21 52.00 21.22 33.95
C SER A 21 52.70 21.03 35.27
N GLN A 22 53.94 21.52 35.38
CA GLN A 22 54.88 21.26 36.52
C GLN A 22 54.43 21.72 37.91
N SER A 23 53.34 22.50 38.03
CA SER A 23 52.86 23.06 39.29
C SER A 23 51.44 22.68 39.70
N SER A 24 50.83 21.65 39.07
CA SER A 24 49.41 21.36 39.25
C SER A 24 49.12 20.35 40.36
N HIS A 25 48.24 20.72 41.29
CA HIS A 25 47.73 19.81 42.31
C HIS A 25 46.48 19.10 41.76
N ILE A 26 46.63 17.86 41.32
CA ILE A 26 45.57 17.10 40.60
C ILE A 26 44.23 17.06 41.37
N ARG A 27 44.24 16.92 42.69
CA ARG A 27 43.00 16.93 43.50
C ARG A 27 42.26 18.28 43.44
N THR A 28 43.00 19.38 43.44
CA THR A 28 42.41 20.73 43.32
C THR A 28 41.84 20.95 41.93
N LEU A 29 42.54 20.49 40.91
CA LEU A 29 42.08 20.55 39.52
C LEU A 29 40.80 19.73 39.32
N CYS A 30 40.74 18.52 39.89
CA CYS A 30 39.54 17.69 39.86
C CYS A 30 38.33 18.38 40.50
N ARG A 31 38.54 19.11 41.63
CA ARG A 31 37.45 19.90 42.25
C ARG A 31 36.98 21.03 41.35
N PHE A 32 37.90 21.74 40.70
CA PHE A 32 37.57 22.79 39.76
C PHE A 32 36.72 22.30 38.60
N TYR A 33 37.11 21.17 37.99
CA TYR A 33 36.34 20.56 36.88
C TYR A 33 35.14 19.69 37.34
N ARG A 34 34.87 19.65 38.66
CA ARG A 34 33.79 18.86 39.28
C ARG A 34 33.81 17.37 38.89
N ILE A 35 35.00 16.78 38.83
CA ILE A 35 35.20 15.37 38.56
C ILE A 35 35.86 14.66 39.74
N SER A 36 35.67 13.34 39.87
CA SER A 36 36.37 12.58 40.89
C SER A 36 37.88 12.45 40.55
N PRO A 37 38.77 12.34 41.58
CA PRO A 37 40.18 12.06 41.30
C PRO A 37 40.39 10.81 40.44
N LYS A 38 39.59 9.74 40.65
CA LYS A 38 39.60 8.54 39.82
C LYS A 38 39.35 8.83 38.33
N THR A 39 38.42 9.73 38.07
CA THR A 39 38.11 10.18 36.70
C THR A 39 39.25 11.01 36.12
N GLY A 40 39.85 11.90 36.93
CA GLY A 40 41.01 12.68 36.52
C GLY A 40 42.20 11.81 36.13
N TYR A 41 42.63 10.89 37.01
CA TYR A 41 43.71 9.96 36.70
C TYR A 41 43.41 9.06 35.49
N LYS A 42 42.15 8.63 35.31
CA LYS A 42 41.74 7.89 34.11
C LYS A 42 42.04 8.65 32.82
N TRP A 43 41.72 9.94 32.78
CA TRP A 43 41.94 10.73 31.56
C TRP A 43 43.41 11.04 31.33
N ILE A 44 44.18 11.32 32.39
CA ILE A 44 45.64 11.51 32.33
C ILE A 44 46.30 10.22 31.76
N SER A 45 46.00 9.06 32.34
CA SER A 45 46.56 7.79 31.91
C SER A 45 46.23 7.48 30.46
N ARG A 46 45.00 7.73 30.03
CA ARG A 46 44.58 7.50 28.63
C ARG A 46 45.31 8.45 27.66
N TYR A 47 45.52 9.70 28.06
CA TYR A 47 46.22 10.66 27.22
C TYR A 47 47.71 10.28 27.10
N LEU A 48 48.37 9.90 28.20
CA LEU A 48 49.74 9.44 28.16
C LEU A 48 49.94 8.20 27.30
N ALA A 49 48.95 7.28 27.27
CA ALA A 49 49.00 6.05 26.52
C ALA A 49 48.66 6.21 25.01
N SER A 50 47.80 7.16 24.66
CA SER A 50 47.20 7.23 23.29
C SER A 50 47.03 8.66 22.77
N GLY A 51 47.61 9.67 23.43
CA GLY A 51 47.45 11.08 23.04
C GLY A 51 46.01 11.55 23.05
N GLU A 52 45.66 12.46 22.16
CA GLU A 52 44.31 13.01 22.04
C GLU A 52 43.24 11.95 21.77
N SER A 53 43.55 10.87 21.05
CA SER A 53 42.64 9.79 20.77
C SER A 53 42.18 9.07 22.05
N GLY A 54 43.01 9.07 23.09
CA GLY A 54 42.70 8.52 24.41
C GLY A 54 41.62 9.30 25.17
N LEU A 55 41.33 10.57 24.79
CA LEU A 55 40.29 11.39 25.39
C LEU A 55 38.88 11.12 24.82
N ARG A 56 38.77 10.34 23.75
CA ARG A 56 37.48 9.91 23.21
C ARG A 56 36.82 8.90 24.14
N ASP A 57 35.49 8.89 24.12
CA ASP A 57 34.75 7.85 24.82
C ASP A 57 35.00 6.49 24.15
N ARG A 58 35.33 5.49 24.97
CA ARG A 58 35.42 4.11 24.49
C ARG A 58 34.01 3.48 24.46
N SER A 59 33.77 2.56 23.56
CA SER A 59 32.55 1.77 23.55
C SER A 59 32.32 1.12 24.91
N CYS A 60 31.11 1.30 25.45
CA CYS A 60 30.66 0.62 26.67
C CYS A 60 30.00 -0.73 26.36
N CYS A 61 30.09 -1.20 25.10
CA CYS A 61 29.52 -2.48 24.68
C CYS A 61 30.26 -3.63 25.38
N PRO A 62 29.55 -4.59 26.01
CA PRO A 62 30.19 -5.76 26.62
C PRO A 62 30.98 -6.57 25.58
N HIS A 63 32.15 -7.05 25.96
CA HIS A 63 32.98 -7.92 25.10
C HIS A 63 32.32 -9.29 24.85
N ARG A 64 31.45 -9.73 25.75
CA ARG A 64 30.64 -10.95 25.63
C ARG A 64 29.18 -10.64 25.91
N SER A 65 28.30 -11.05 25.01
CA SER A 65 26.85 -10.97 25.17
C SER A 65 26.29 -12.41 25.13
N PRO A 66 26.05 -13.06 26.29
CA PRO A 66 25.58 -14.45 26.36
C PRO A 66 24.29 -14.70 25.60
N ASN A 67 23.44 -13.66 25.50
CA ASN A 67 22.14 -13.71 24.83
C ASN A 67 22.18 -13.20 23.38
N ARG A 68 23.39 -13.09 22.77
CA ARG A 68 23.50 -12.70 21.36
C ARG A 68 22.88 -13.80 20.51
N THR A 69 22.09 -13.39 19.52
CA THR A 69 21.54 -14.29 18.52
C THR A 69 22.66 -15.08 17.82
N ALA A 70 22.45 -16.39 17.63
CA ALA A 70 23.42 -17.24 16.94
C ALA A 70 23.72 -16.69 15.52
N GLU A 71 24.99 -16.79 15.10
CA GLU A 71 25.47 -16.19 13.83
C GLU A 71 24.67 -16.67 12.61
N GLY A 72 24.44 -17.98 12.49
CA GLY A 72 23.64 -18.51 11.37
C GLY A 72 22.20 -18.03 11.34
N LEU A 73 21.63 -17.63 12.51
CA LEU A 73 20.29 -17.03 12.54
C LEU A 73 20.32 -15.53 12.18
N GLU A 74 21.40 -14.81 12.55
CA GLU A 74 21.62 -13.44 12.08
C GLU A 74 21.79 -13.43 10.54
N GLU A 75 22.56 -14.35 9.98
CA GLU A 75 22.73 -14.51 8.53
C GLU A 75 21.40 -14.80 7.83
N ALA A 76 20.57 -15.69 8.37
CA ALA A 76 19.24 -15.96 7.84
C ALA A 76 18.34 -14.70 7.84
N VAL A 77 18.38 -13.90 8.92
CA VAL A 77 17.68 -12.61 8.99
C VAL A 77 18.15 -11.65 7.90
N LEU A 78 19.46 -11.55 7.70
CA LEU A 78 20.05 -10.67 6.69
C LEU A 78 19.73 -11.15 5.27
N ALA A 79 19.78 -12.45 5.02
CA ALA A 79 19.42 -13.03 3.71
C ALA A 79 17.98 -12.72 3.32
N VAL A 80 17.02 -12.86 4.25
CA VAL A 80 15.62 -12.47 3.99
C VAL A 80 15.51 -10.97 3.72
N ARG A 81 16.24 -10.14 4.47
CA ARG A 81 16.23 -8.68 4.27
C ARG A 81 16.84 -8.27 2.93
N ASP A 82 17.94 -8.91 2.54
CA ASP A 82 18.63 -8.60 1.27
C ASP A 82 17.78 -9.01 0.06
N HIS A 83 17.04 -10.12 0.20
CA HIS A 83 16.07 -10.54 -0.83
C HIS A 83 14.82 -9.66 -0.87
N HIS A 84 14.38 -9.14 0.29
CA HIS A 84 13.20 -8.28 0.43
C HIS A 84 13.53 -6.99 1.21
N PRO A 85 14.16 -6.00 0.58
CA PRO A 85 14.69 -4.81 1.26
C PRO A 85 13.65 -3.96 2.02
N ALA A 86 12.36 -4.07 1.67
CA ALA A 86 11.28 -3.33 2.33
C ALA A 86 10.64 -4.07 3.53
N TRP A 87 11.10 -5.29 3.86
CA TRP A 87 10.45 -6.08 4.93
C TRP A 87 11.11 -5.81 6.29
N GLY A 88 10.29 -5.45 7.27
CA GLY A 88 10.72 -5.22 8.65
C GLY A 88 10.69 -6.48 9.52
N GLY A 89 11.15 -6.35 10.77
CA GLY A 89 11.34 -7.46 11.72
C GLY A 89 10.15 -8.40 11.89
N ARG A 90 8.90 -7.90 11.89
CA ARG A 90 7.70 -8.75 12.00
C ARG A 90 7.52 -9.71 10.82
N LYS A 91 7.74 -9.23 9.60
CA LYS A 91 7.64 -10.05 8.40
C LYS A 91 8.76 -11.07 8.31
N ILE A 92 10.00 -10.64 8.59
CA ILE A 92 11.17 -11.52 8.63
C ILE A 92 10.97 -12.63 9.66
N TYR A 93 10.49 -12.29 10.87
CA TYR A 93 10.14 -13.28 11.89
C TYR A 93 9.17 -14.34 11.34
N ARG A 94 8.11 -13.91 10.66
CA ARG A 94 7.10 -14.81 10.09
C ARG A 94 7.66 -15.71 9.00
N ILE A 95 8.52 -15.17 8.14
CA ILE A 95 9.18 -15.95 7.07
C ILE A 95 10.09 -17.02 7.67
N LEU A 96 10.93 -16.67 8.63
CA LEU A 96 11.80 -17.64 9.30
C LEU A 96 10.99 -18.74 9.99
N LEU A 97 9.86 -18.39 10.61
CA LEU A 97 8.93 -19.35 11.18
C LEU A 97 8.36 -20.32 10.13
N ASN A 98 7.93 -19.78 8.98
CA ASN A 98 7.42 -20.58 7.86
C ASN A 98 8.50 -21.49 7.23
N GLN A 99 9.78 -21.08 7.30
CA GLN A 99 10.93 -21.87 6.86
C GLN A 99 11.35 -22.95 7.88
N GLY A 100 10.67 -23.03 9.03
CA GLY A 100 10.94 -24.07 10.04
C GLY A 100 12.08 -23.75 11.00
N PHE A 101 12.58 -22.50 11.05
CA PHE A 101 13.57 -22.11 12.05
C PHE A 101 12.99 -22.23 13.46
N SER A 102 13.77 -22.81 14.38
CA SER A 102 13.47 -22.85 15.82
C SER A 102 14.20 -21.72 16.56
N ARG A 103 13.65 -21.29 17.70
CA ARG A 103 14.25 -20.25 18.56
C ARG A 103 14.49 -18.91 17.86
N ILE A 104 13.58 -18.51 16.99
CA ILE A 104 13.66 -17.22 16.29
C ILE A 104 13.59 -16.09 17.33
N PRO A 105 14.49 -15.09 17.27
CA PRO A 105 14.44 -13.93 18.16
C PRO A 105 13.18 -13.11 17.91
N ALA A 106 12.73 -12.35 18.92
CA ALA A 106 11.58 -11.47 18.80
C ALA A 106 11.76 -10.47 17.64
N ALA A 107 10.66 -10.01 17.04
CA ALA A 107 10.68 -9.07 15.93
C ALA A 107 11.44 -7.76 16.25
N SER A 108 11.44 -7.32 17.52
CA SER A 108 12.25 -6.19 18.00
C SER A 108 13.75 -6.50 17.92
N THR A 109 14.17 -7.71 18.34
CA THR A 109 15.57 -8.14 18.24
C THR A 109 16.01 -8.27 16.78
N ILE A 110 15.15 -8.78 15.90
CA ILE A 110 15.40 -8.78 14.43
C ILE A 110 15.60 -7.35 13.94
N THR A 111 14.77 -6.41 14.38
CA THR A 111 14.94 -4.99 14.01
C THR A 111 16.28 -4.42 14.49
N GLU A 112 16.75 -4.80 15.70
CA GLU A 112 18.07 -4.40 16.19
C GLU A 112 19.22 -5.04 15.39
N ILE A 113 19.07 -6.32 14.96
CA ILE A 113 20.04 -6.96 14.05
C ILE A 113 20.14 -6.15 12.75
N LEU A 114 19.01 -5.81 12.13
CA LEU A 114 18.99 -4.99 10.91
C LEU A 114 19.63 -3.62 11.10
N ARG A 115 19.38 -2.97 12.26
CA ARG A 115 19.96 -1.65 12.59
C ARG A 115 21.47 -1.74 12.73
N ARG A 116 21.95 -2.75 13.46
CA ARG A 116 23.38 -2.99 13.70
C ARG A 116 24.16 -3.24 12.40
N HIS A 117 23.51 -3.89 11.41
CA HIS A 117 24.08 -4.15 10.11
C HIS A 117 23.79 -3.05 9.06
N GLY A 118 23.28 -1.87 9.48
CA GLY A 118 23.04 -0.74 8.59
C GLY A 118 21.92 -0.96 7.56
N ARG A 119 21.01 -1.92 7.82
CA ARG A 119 19.92 -2.27 6.91
C ARG A 119 18.62 -1.49 7.18
N LEU A 120 18.65 -0.48 8.04
CA LEU A 120 17.50 0.38 8.35
C LEU A 120 17.84 1.85 8.10
N ASN A 121 16.92 2.54 7.42
CA ASN A 121 16.96 4.00 7.31
C ASN A 121 16.05 4.62 8.39
N PRO A 122 16.61 5.41 9.35
CA PRO A 122 15.83 6.01 10.43
C PRO A 122 14.73 6.97 9.95
N GLU A 123 14.94 7.67 8.83
CA GLU A 123 14.01 8.68 8.32
C GLU A 123 12.71 8.08 7.76
N GLU A 124 12.75 6.85 7.25
CA GLU A 124 11.56 6.17 6.72
C GLU A 124 10.64 5.63 7.83
N SER A 125 11.20 5.30 9.00
CA SER A 125 10.43 4.77 10.14
C SER A 125 9.45 5.78 10.75
N ALA A 126 9.71 7.08 10.64
CA ALA A 126 8.92 8.13 11.29
C ALA A 126 7.59 8.47 10.57
N LYS A 127 7.35 7.93 9.38
CA LYS A 127 6.23 8.33 8.50
C LYS A 127 4.93 7.54 8.70
N HIS A 128 4.82 6.64 9.66
CA HIS A 128 3.65 5.76 9.80
C HIS A 128 2.57 6.33 10.74
N LYS A 129 1.37 6.60 10.17
CA LYS A 129 0.13 6.91 10.93
C LYS A 129 -0.80 5.70 10.96
N ALA A 130 -1.49 5.50 12.08
CA ALA A 130 -2.54 4.49 12.22
C ALA A 130 -3.83 4.98 11.55
N TRP A 131 -4.57 4.10 10.85
CA TRP A 131 -5.82 4.38 10.15
C TRP A 131 -6.92 3.46 10.66
N GLU A 132 -8.16 3.93 10.71
CA GLU A 132 -9.34 3.08 10.92
C GLU A 132 -9.53 2.14 9.72
N ARG A 133 -9.88 0.89 10.00
CA ARG A 133 -10.00 -0.18 8.98
C ARG A 133 -11.46 -0.49 8.73
N PHE A 134 -11.88 -0.36 7.48
CA PHE A 134 -13.08 -0.98 6.95
C PHE A 134 -12.66 -2.25 6.20
N GLU A 135 -13.39 -3.36 6.37
CA GLU A 135 -13.08 -4.65 5.74
C GLU A 135 -14.37 -5.42 5.48
N HIS A 136 -14.54 -5.94 4.27
CA HIS A 136 -15.63 -6.85 3.94
C HIS A 136 -15.42 -8.20 4.58
N GLU A 137 -16.51 -8.91 4.89
CA GLU A 137 -16.50 -10.14 5.68
C GLU A 137 -15.92 -11.36 4.90
N ALA A 138 -15.98 -11.34 3.57
CA ALA A 138 -15.56 -12.45 2.72
C ALA A 138 -14.89 -11.97 1.42
N PRO A 139 -14.05 -12.84 0.78
CA PRO A 139 -13.48 -12.57 -0.53
C PRO A 139 -14.56 -12.37 -1.60
N ASN A 140 -14.23 -11.63 -2.65
CA ASN A 140 -15.08 -11.35 -3.80
C ASN A 140 -16.38 -10.57 -3.51
N ARG A 141 -16.58 -10.09 -2.28
CA ARG A 141 -17.66 -9.13 -1.97
C ARG A 141 -17.42 -7.79 -2.62
N LEU A 142 -16.17 -7.32 -2.56
CA LEU A 142 -15.75 -6.06 -3.16
C LEU A 142 -14.35 -6.19 -3.74
N TRP A 143 -14.18 -5.83 -4.99
CA TRP A 143 -12.87 -5.57 -5.57
C TRP A 143 -12.65 -4.07 -5.75
N GLN A 144 -11.46 -3.61 -5.38
CA GLN A 144 -11.01 -2.25 -5.61
C GLN A 144 -10.20 -2.25 -6.92
N MET A 145 -10.44 -1.30 -7.81
CA MET A 145 -9.73 -1.18 -9.08
C MET A 145 -9.26 0.25 -9.30
N ASP A 146 -7.97 0.40 -9.64
CA ASP A 146 -7.37 1.71 -9.87
C ASP A 146 -6.15 1.61 -10.79
N PHE A 147 -5.76 2.76 -11.37
CA PHE A 147 -4.47 2.93 -12.01
C PHE A 147 -3.47 3.55 -11.04
N LYS A 148 -2.29 2.95 -10.91
CA LYS A 148 -1.21 3.44 -10.03
C LYS A 148 -0.60 4.78 -10.48
N GLY A 149 -1.16 5.47 -11.42
CA GLY A 149 -0.52 6.55 -12.14
C GLY A 149 0.34 5.99 -13.26
N ASP A 150 1.46 6.64 -13.59
CA ASP A 150 2.27 6.21 -14.72
C ASP A 150 3.77 6.48 -14.52
N PHE A 151 4.60 5.83 -15.36
CA PHE A 151 6.04 6.06 -15.42
C PHE A 151 6.56 5.82 -16.84
N PRO A 152 7.69 6.46 -17.23
CA PRO A 152 8.26 6.31 -18.57
C PRO A 152 8.91 4.95 -18.78
N LEU A 153 8.91 4.46 -20.03
CA LEU A 153 9.65 3.30 -20.51
C LEU A 153 10.87 3.76 -21.34
N GLN A 154 11.94 2.95 -21.38
CA GLN A 154 13.16 3.30 -22.13
C GLN A 154 12.95 3.33 -23.65
N THR A 155 12.16 2.39 -24.17
CA THR A 155 11.82 2.33 -25.61
C THR A 155 10.86 3.42 -26.06
N GLY A 156 10.47 4.31 -25.17
CA GLY A 156 9.46 5.35 -25.38
C GLY A 156 8.06 4.94 -24.92
N GLY A 157 7.20 5.94 -24.70
CA GLY A 157 5.87 5.73 -24.13
C GLY A 157 5.87 5.67 -22.61
N ARG A 158 4.73 5.26 -22.04
CA ARG A 158 4.52 5.18 -20.60
C ARG A 158 3.81 3.89 -20.23
N CYS A 159 4.08 3.39 -19.04
CA CYS A 159 3.34 2.30 -18.44
C CYS A 159 2.35 2.85 -17.42
N TYR A 160 1.10 2.41 -17.53
CA TYR A 160 0.01 2.69 -16.60
C TYR A 160 -0.38 1.39 -15.90
N PRO A 161 0.10 1.12 -14.67
CA PRO A 161 -0.23 -0.11 -13.98
C PRO A 161 -1.70 -0.14 -13.56
N LEU A 162 -2.48 -1.05 -14.14
CA LEU A 162 -3.83 -1.37 -13.71
C LEU A 162 -3.75 -2.38 -12.56
N THR A 163 -4.41 -2.06 -11.46
CA THR A 163 -4.47 -2.88 -10.26
C THR A 163 -5.90 -3.26 -9.91
N ILE A 164 -6.08 -4.50 -9.46
CA ILE A 164 -7.36 -4.96 -8.90
C ILE A 164 -7.04 -5.74 -7.63
N LEU A 165 -7.60 -5.30 -6.52
CA LEU A 165 -7.36 -5.85 -5.21
C LEU A 165 -8.67 -6.35 -4.58
N ASP A 166 -8.69 -7.57 -4.08
CA ASP A 166 -9.78 -8.05 -3.24
C ASP A 166 -9.76 -7.37 -1.88
N ASP A 167 -10.88 -6.77 -1.49
CA ASP A 167 -10.98 -5.94 -0.28
C ASP A 167 -10.75 -6.74 1.01
N HIS A 168 -11.26 -7.98 1.09
CA HIS A 168 -11.12 -8.83 2.26
C HIS A 168 -9.71 -9.40 2.39
N SER A 169 -9.26 -10.14 1.40
CA SER A 169 -8.02 -10.91 1.43
C SER A 169 -6.77 -10.10 1.09
N ARG A 170 -6.90 -8.90 0.54
CA ARG A 170 -5.79 -8.12 -0.04
C ARG A 170 -5.13 -8.81 -1.22
N PHE A 171 -5.76 -9.86 -1.77
CA PHE A 171 -5.23 -10.58 -2.91
C PHE A 171 -5.19 -9.68 -4.13
N ALA A 172 -4.02 -9.53 -4.73
CA ALA A 172 -3.85 -8.79 -5.98
C ALA A 172 -4.38 -9.67 -7.14
N VAL A 173 -5.65 -9.47 -7.45
CA VAL A 173 -6.35 -10.20 -8.52
C VAL A 173 -5.74 -9.86 -9.87
N CYS A 174 -5.38 -8.57 -10.07
CA CYS A 174 -4.71 -8.08 -11.27
C CYS A 174 -3.60 -7.10 -10.91
N LEU A 175 -2.50 -7.19 -11.66
CA LEU A 175 -1.47 -6.16 -11.80
C LEU A 175 -0.99 -6.22 -13.25
N ARG A 176 -1.43 -5.26 -14.07
CA ARG A 176 -1.15 -5.25 -15.51
C ARG A 176 -0.54 -3.92 -15.95
N GLY A 177 0.59 -3.98 -16.66
CA GLY A 177 1.17 -2.82 -17.33
C GLY A 177 0.39 -2.50 -18.60
N CYS A 178 -0.23 -1.31 -18.66
CA CYS A 178 -1.00 -0.85 -19.81
C CYS A 178 -0.26 0.30 -20.51
N GLY A 179 -0.40 0.39 -21.83
CA GLY A 179 0.13 1.51 -22.62
C GLY A 179 -0.77 2.75 -22.58
N ASP A 180 -2.00 2.60 -22.12
CA ASP A 180 -2.97 3.68 -21.94
C ASP A 180 -4.00 3.32 -20.86
N GLN A 181 -4.92 4.25 -20.57
CA GLN A 181 -5.98 4.09 -19.59
C GLN A 181 -7.37 4.04 -20.23
N ARG A 182 -7.49 3.48 -21.43
CA ARG A 182 -8.79 3.42 -22.16
C ARG A 182 -9.63 2.24 -21.70
N GLY A 183 -10.96 2.39 -21.74
CA GLY A 183 -11.89 1.30 -21.46
C GLY A 183 -11.68 0.09 -22.39
N SER A 184 -11.35 0.32 -23.67
CA SER A 184 -11.01 -0.72 -24.64
C SER A 184 -9.75 -1.52 -24.30
N THR A 185 -8.83 -0.94 -23.53
CA THR A 185 -7.64 -1.65 -23.02
C THR A 185 -7.97 -2.43 -21.75
N VAL A 186 -8.85 -1.89 -20.91
CA VAL A 186 -9.21 -2.48 -19.61
C VAL A 186 -10.16 -3.67 -19.76
N GLU A 187 -11.15 -3.60 -20.66
CA GLU A 187 -12.19 -4.63 -20.82
C GLU A 187 -11.63 -6.03 -21.11
N PRO A 188 -10.70 -6.23 -22.08
CA PRO A 188 -10.09 -7.56 -22.31
C PRO A 188 -9.27 -8.08 -21.11
N ILE A 189 -8.67 -7.17 -20.33
CA ILE A 189 -7.94 -7.55 -19.12
C ILE A 189 -8.92 -8.07 -18.06
N LEU A 190 -10.04 -7.37 -17.88
CA LEU A 190 -11.10 -7.79 -16.96
C LEU A 190 -11.73 -9.13 -17.38
N GLU A 191 -11.97 -9.34 -18.67
CA GLU A 191 -12.44 -10.64 -19.15
C GLU A 191 -11.50 -11.78 -18.76
N ALA A 192 -10.19 -11.62 -18.98
CA ALA A 192 -9.19 -12.62 -18.61
C ALA A 192 -9.17 -12.86 -17.10
N VAL A 193 -9.29 -11.79 -16.32
CA VAL A 193 -9.37 -11.84 -14.84
C VAL A 193 -10.64 -12.57 -14.40
N PHE A 194 -11.78 -12.24 -14.96
CA PHE A 194 -13.06 -12.86 -14.60
C PHE A 194 -13.13 -14.35 -15.00
N ARG A 195 -12.54 -14.73 -16.13
CA ARG A 195 -12.42 -16.15 -16.52
C ARG A 195 -11.56 -16.93 -15.52
N ARG A 196 -10.51 -16.30 -14.98
CA ARG A 196 -9.58 -16.95 -14.05
C ARG A 196 -10.12 -17.03 -12.62
N TYR A 197 -10.74 -15.97 -12.13
CA TYR A 197 -11.07 -15.82 -10.71
C TYR A 197 -12.58 -15.76 -10.42
N GLY A 198 -13.42 -15.74 -11.45
CA GLY A 198 -14.87 -15.52 -11.36
C GLY A 198 -15.21 -14.04 -11.13
N LEU A 199 -16.51 -13.75 -11.02
CA LEU A 199 -17.04 -12.40 -10.88
C LEU A 199 -17.15 -11.99 -9.41
N PRO A 200 -16.72 -10.76 -9.02
CA PRO A 200 -17.03 -10.21 -7.70
C PRO A 200 -18.52 -9.80 -7.61
N GLU A 201 -19.01 -9.54 -6.41
CA GLU A 201 -20.36 -8.98 -6.22
C GLU A 201 -20.39 -7.48 -6.54
N ALA A 202 -19.30 -6.77 -6.18
CA ALA A 202 -19.18 -5.34 -6.42
C ALA A 202 -17.76 -4.95 -6.81
N MET A 203 -17.65 -3.85 -7.54
CA MET A 203 -16.38 -3.18 -7.81
C MET A 203 -16.49 -1.71 -7.44
N ILE A 204 -15.41 -1.18 -6.84
CA ILE A 204 -15.26 0.24 -6.55
C ILE A 204 -14.07 0.80 -7.31
N MET A 205 -14.26 1.97 -7.89
CA MET A 205 -13.30 2.69 -8.72
C MET A 205 -13.28 4.17 -8.34
N ASP A 206 -12.31 4.91 -8.83
CA ASP A 206 -12.34 6.37 -8.73
C ASP A 206 -13.39 7.00 -9.67
N ASN A 207 -13.49 8.33 -9.68
CA ASN A 207 -14.42 9.06 -10.54
C ASN A 207 -13.81 9.45 -11.89
N GLY A 208 -12.52 9.15 -12.12
CA GLY A 208 -11.80 9.51 -13.34
C GLY A 208 -12.07 8.58 -14.51
N SER A 209 -11.63 8.99 -15.70
CA SER A 209 -11.62 8.12 -16.88
C SER A 209 -10.63 6.94 -16.66
N PRO A 210 -10.99 5.69 -17.08
CA PRO A 210 -12.15 5.30 -17.89
C PRO A 210 -13.39 4.89 -17.08
N TRP A 211 -13.37 5.06 -15.76
CA TRP A 211 -14.41 4.55 -14.86
C TRP A 211 -15.66 5.42 -14.81
N GLY A 212 -15.47 6.75 -14.79
CA GLY A 212 -16.51 7.75 -14.75
C GLY A 212 -16.19 8.95 -15.64
N LEU A 213 -17.18 9.79 -15.86
CA LEU A 213 -17.05 11.09 -16.50
C LEU A 213 -17.60 12.11 -15.51
N ASP A 214 -16.73 12.95 -14.94
CA ASP A 214 -17.07 14.07 -14.05
C ASP A 214 -18.06 13.72 -12.91
N GLY A 215 -17.92 12.54 -12.34
CA GLY A 215 -18.61 12.15 -11.11
C GLY A 215 -20.06 11.68 -11.23
N HIS A 216 -20.70 11.75 -12.41
CA HIS A 216 -22.13 11.46 -12.54
C HIS A 216 -22.53 10.59 -13.73
N ALA A 217 -21.67 10.32 -14.67
CA ALA A 217 -22.01 9.56 -15.86
C ALA A 217 -21.37 8.16 -15.85
N TYR A 218 -22.19 7.14 -16.08
CA TYR A 218 -21.72 5.79 -16.35
C TYR A 218 -20.97 5.74 -17.68
N THR A 219 -19.87 5.01 -17.71
CA THR A 219 -19.13 4.67 -18.93
C THR A 219 -19.65 3.37 -19.55
N GLN A 220 -19.25 3.06 -20.80
CA GLN A 220 -19.57 1.76 -21.43
C GLN A 220 -19.02 0.59 -20.58
N LEU A 221 -17.83 0.76 -20.02
CA LEU A 221 -17.22 -0.24 -19.13
C LEU A 221 -18.10 -0.48 -17.89
N ALA A 222 -18.58 0.59 -17.26
CA ALA A 222 -19.47 0.47 -16.10
C ALA A 222 -20.79 -0.23 -16.46
N VAL A 223 -21.39 0.09 -17.63
CA VAL A 223 -22.59 -0.56 -18.13
C VAL A 223 -22.36 -2.05 -18.40
N TRP A 224 -21.19 -2.42 -18.96
CA TRP A 224 -20.81 -3.81 -19.17
C TRP A 224 -20.67 -4.57 -17.85
N LEU A 225 -20.05 -3.98 -16.82
CA LEU A 225 -19.96 -4.57 -15.48
C LEU A 225 -21.34 -4.80 -14.85
N LEU A 226 -22.26 -3.84 -14.99
CA LEU A 226 -23.65 -4.00 -14.54
C LEU A 226 -24.37 -5.15 -15.27
N ARG A 227 -24.07 -5.35 -16.56
CA ARG A 227 -24.59 -6.49 -17.35
C ARG A 227 -24.08 -7.84 -16.88
N LEU A 228 -22.90 -7.87 -16.23
CA LEU A 228 -22.31 -9.04 -15.58
C LEU A 228 -22.85 -9.26 -14.15
N ASP A 229 -23.86 -8.49 -13.76
CA ASP A 229 -24.42 -8.52 -12.40
C ASP A 229 -23.37 -8.17 -11.31
N ILE A 230 -22.48 -7.24 -11.63
CA ILE A 230 -21.51 -6.66 -10.74
C ILE A 230 -21.99 -5.25 -10.36
N SER A 231 -22.18 -5.00 -9.07
CA SER A 231 -22.52 -3.66 -8.60
C SER A 231 -21.32 -2.70 -8.77
N VAL A 232 -21.57 -1.54 -9.34
CA VAL A 232 -20.55 -0.53 -9.59
C VAL A 232 -20.73 0.65 -8.65
N SER A 233 -19.67 1.01 -7.93
CA SER A 233 -19.64 2.20 -7.09
C SER A 233 -18.39 3.03 -7.36
N HIS A 234 -18.51 4.35 -7.18
CA HIS A 234 -17.41 5.28 -7.29
C HIS A 234 -17.09 5.86 -5.92
N CYS A 235 -15.83 6.22 -5.71
CA CYS A 235 -15.42 6.88 -4.47
C CYS A 235 -16.16 8.21 -4.32
N ARG A 236 -16.59 8.51 -3.10
CA ARG A 236 -17.10 9.85 -2.81
C ARG A 236 -15.97 10.87 -2.98
N PRO A 237 -16.23 12.00 -3.63
CA PRO A 237 -15.25 13.08 -3.69
C PRO A 237 -14.76 13.44 -2.28
N TYR A 238 -13.45 13.61 -2.12
CA TYR A 238 -12.79 13.95 -0.85
C TYR A 238 -12.86 12.89 0.28
N HIS A 239 -13.24 11.63 0.00
CA HIS A 239 -13.14 10.52 0.94
C HIS A 239 -12.10 9.48 0.50
N PRO A 240 -10.80 9.75 0.65
CA PRO A 240 -9.71 8.85 0.21
C PRO A 240 -9.68 7.52 0.99
N GLN A 241 -10.41 7.41 2.08
CA GLN A 241 -10.45 6.19 2.91
C GLN A 241 -11.03 4.98 2.18
N THR A 242 -11.84 5.19 1.14
CA THR A 242 -12.53 4.13 0.41
C THR A 242 -11.56 3.27 -0.41
N LEU A 243 -10.48 3.85 -0.95
CA LEU A 243 -9.40 3.17 -1.67
C LEU A 243 -8.09 3.03 -0.87
N GLY A 244 -8.13 3.20 0.45
CA GLY A 244 -6.94 3.17 1.29
C GLY A 244 -6.14 1.86 1.23
N LYS A 245 -6.76 0.75 0.78
CA LYS A 245 -6.09 -0.54 0.57
C LYS A 245 -5.30 -0.53 -0.75
N GLU A 246 -5.87 0.03 -1.81
CA GLU A 246 -5.19 0.26 -3.09
C GLU A 246 -4.03 1.25 -2.92
N GLU A 247 -4.21 2.35 -2.20
CA GLU A 247 -3.13 3.29 -1.92
C GLU A 247 -1.96 2.59 -1.21
N ARG A 248 -2.25 1.71 -0.25
CA ARG A 248 -1.23 0.95 0.46
C ARG A 248 -0.56 -0.09 -0.44
N PHE A 249 -1.33 -0.75 -1.31
CA PHE A 249 -0.82 -1.64 -2.33
C PHE A 249 0.10 -0.90 -3.29
N HIS A 250 -0.33 0.24 -3.83
CA HIS A 250 0.46 1.11 -4.69
C HIS A 250 1.75 1.62 -4.06
N ARG A 251 1.71 1.96 -2.77
CA ARG A 251 2.91 2.35 -2.01
C ARG A 251 3.89 1.18 -1.93
N THR A 252 3.39 -0.02 -1.67
CA THR A 252 4.22 -1.23 -1.60
C THR A 252 4.82 -1.55 -2.96
N LEU A 253 4.01 -1.52 -4.04
CA LEU A 253 4.47 -1.70 -5.42
C LEU A 253 5.55 -0.68 -5.79
N LYS A 254 5.33 0.61 -5.45
CA LYS A 254 6.31 1.67 -5.69
C LYS A 254 7.64 1.36 -5.02
N THR A 255 7.61 0.98 -3.75
CA THR A 255 8.83 0.76 -2.95
C THR A 255 9.55 -0.52 -3.34
N GLU A 256 8.81 -1.59 -3.66
CA GLU A 256 9.40 -2.92 -3.89
C GLU A 256 9.74 -3.18 -5.37
N VAL A 257 9.09 -2.48 -6.32
CA VAL A 257 9.26 -2.73 -7.76
C VAL A 257 9.66 -1.50 -8.56
N LEU A 258 8.99 -0.35 -8.35
CA LEU A 258 9.16 0.78 -9.26
C LEU A 258 10.35 1.66 -8.87
N GLN A 259 10.58 1.87 -7.57
CA GLN A 259 11.61 2.78 -7.10
C GLN A 259 13.01 2.22 -7.36
N GLY A 260 13.81 3.00 -8.11
CA GLY A 260 15.18 2.62 -8.45
C GLY A 260 15.33 1.60 -9.59
N ASN A 261 14.21 1.16 -10.20
CA ASN A 261 14.23 0.30 -11.37
C ASN A 261 13.85 1.06 -12.64
N VAL A 262 14.40 0.64 -13.75
CA VAL A 262 14.11 1.15 -15.09
C VAL A 262 13.55 0.00 -15.92
N PHE A 263 12.53 0.28 -16.71
CA PHE A 263 11.84 -0.72 -17.53
C PHE A 263 12.04 -0.39 -19.01
N ASP A 264 12.43 -1.39 -19.78
CA ASP A 264 12.69 -1.21 -21.20
C ASP A 264 11.38 -0.97 -21.95
N ASP A 265 10.42 -1.90 -21.79
CA ASP A 265 9.13 -1.93 -22.46
C ASP A 265 8.02 -2.48 -21.55
N LEU A 266 6.81 -2.59 -22.07
CA LEU A 266 5.66 -3.14 -21.34
C LEU A 266 5.81 -4.62 -21.00
N ASP A 267 6.48 -5.40 -21.83
CA ASP A 267 6.68 -6.83 -21.60
C ASP A 267 7.70 -7.08 -20.49
N HIS A 268 8.80 -6.30 -20.45
CA HIS A 268 9.74 -6.31 -19.33
C HIS A 268 9.02 -5.90 -18.03
N CYS A 269 8.24 -4.84 -18.09
CA CYS A 269 7.46 -4.38 -16.96
C CYS A 269 6.49 -5.47 -16.46
N GLN A 270 5.77 -6.14 -17.38
CA GLN A 270 4.80 -7.17 -17.02
C GLN A 270 5.46 -8.39 -16.36
N ARG A 271 6.59 -8.87 -16.88
CA ARG A 271 7.34 -9.97 -16.22
C ARG A 271 7.68 -9.63 -14.77
N ARG A 272 8.19 -8.41 -14.53
CA ARG A 272 8.51 -7.93 -13.16
C ARG A 272 7.26 -7.81 -12.28
N PHE A 273 6.15 -7.40 -12.85
CA PHE A 273 4.87 -7.32 -12.14
C PHE A 273 4.32 -8.69 -11.77
N ASP A 274 4.44 -9.67 -12.66
CA ASP A 274 3.97 -11.04 -12.41
C ASP A 274 4.79 -11.69 -11.28
N ASP A 275 6.12 -11.62 -11.34
CA ASP A 275 7.02 -12.13 -10.30
C ASP A 275 6.72 -11.49 -8.94
N TRP A 276 6.53 -10.18 -8.92
CA TRP A 276 6.23 -9.47 -7.69
C TRP A 276 4.82 -9.76 -7.18
N ARG A 277 3.82 -9.85 -8.05
CA ARG A 277 2.45 -10.20 -7.69
C ARG A 277 2.38 -11.59 -7.03
N ASP A 278 3.14 -12.54 -7.54
CA ASP A 278 3.24 -13.87 -6.95
C ASP A 278 3.91 -13.79 -5.57
N THR A 279 5.00 -13.03 -5.42
CA THR A 279 5.62 -12.77 -4.12
C THR A 279 4.62 -12.10 -3.16
N TYR A 280 3.89 -11.09 -3.62
CA TYR A 280 2.90 -10.36 -2.83
C TYR A 280 1.77 -11.26 -2.35
N ASN A 281 1.22 -12.09 -3.23
CA ASN A 281 0.08 -12.95 -2.94
C ASN A 281 0.45 -14.22 -2.15
N LEU A 282 1.58 -14.85 -2.48
CA LEU A 282 1.91 -16.20 -1.99
C LEU A 282 2.93 -16.21 -0.84
N VAL A 283 3.82 -15.21 -0.78
CA VAL A 283 4.98 -15.22 0.11
C VAL A 283 4.91 -14.11 1.16
N ARG A 284 4.46 -12.92 0.80
CA ARG A 284 4.52 -11.74 1.65
C ARG A 284 3.52 -11.81 2.80
N PRO A 285 3.98 -11.78 4.09
CA PRO A 285 3.08 -11.72 5.23
C PRO A 285 2.41 -10.34 5.36
N HIS A 286 1.12 -10.32 5.68
CA HIS A 286 0.34 -9.10 5.87
C HIS A 286 -0.11 -8.94 7.32
N GLU A 287 0.28 -7.85 7.96
CA GLU A 287 -0.13 -7.55 9.35
C GLU A 287 -1.65 -7.46 9.50
N ALA A 288 -2.33 -6.90 8.48
CA ALA A 288 -3.79 -6.80 8.47
C ALA A 288 -4.49 -8.17 8.45
N LEU A 289 -3.82 -9.20 7.95
CA LEU A 289 -4.31 -10.58 7.86
C LEU A 289 -3.74 -11.48 8.97
N GLY A 290 -3.28 -10.91 10.08
CA GLY A 290 -2.64 -11.71 11.15
C GLY A 290 -1.37 -12.41 10.68
N MET A 291 -0.58 -11.77 9.82
CA MET A 291 0.63 -12.33 9.21
C MET A 291 0.40 -13.50 8.25
N LYS A 292 -0.82 -13.74 7.82
CA LYS A 292 -1.11 -14.64 6.68
C LYS A 292 -0.74 -13.95 5.37
N THR A 293 -0.54 -14.76 4.33
CA THR A 293 -0.44 -14.25 2.96
C THR A 293 -1.84 -13.99 2.38
N PRO A 294 -2.01 -13.10 1.39
CA PRO A 294 -3.28 -12.90 0.71
C PRO A 294 -3.90 -14.19 0.17
N ALA A 295 -3.11 -15.06 -0.43
CA ALA A 295 -3.57 -16.34 -0.96
C ALA A 295 -4.14 -17.29 0.10
N GLN A 296 -3.70 -17.20 1.37
CA GLN A 296 -4.27 -17.96 2.47
C GLN A 296 -5.66 -17.48 2.91
N CYS A 297 -6.04 -16.28 2.48
CA CYS A 297 -7.33 -15.65 2.80
C CYS A 297 -8.25 -15.50 1.59
N TYR A 298 -7.79 -15.85 0.40
CA TYR A 298 -8.52 -15.71 -0.86
C TYR A 298 -8.99 -17.06 -1.40
N SER A 299 -10.17 -17.06 -1.97
CA SER A 299 -10.67 -18.13 -2.82
C SER A 299 -11.35 -17.53 -4.06
N PRO A 300 -11.23 -18.15 -5.24
CA PRO A 300 -11.94 -17.68 -6.42
C PRO A 300 -13.44 -17.63 -6.23
N SER A 301 -14.12 -16.72 -6.94
CA SER A 301 -15.57 -16.59 -6.90
C SER A 301 -16.23 -17.80 -7.59
N LEU A 302 -17.33 -18.25 -7.01
CA LEU A 302 -18.18 -19.28 -7.64
C LEU A 302 -19.03 -18.74 -8.80
N ARG A 303 -19.10 -17.42 -8.97
CA ARG A 303 -19.80 -16.76 -10.06
C ARG A 303 -18.92 -16.78 -11.30
N ALA A 304 -19.12 -17.76 -12.18
CA ALA A 304 -18.34 -17.88 -13.41
C ALA A 304 -18.63 -16.72 -14.39
N PHE A 305 -17.61 -16.34 -15.17
CA PHE A 305 -17.77 -15.38 -16.26
C PHE A 305 -18.66 -15.97 -17.36
N PRO A 306 -19.77 -15.31 -17.75
CA PRO A 306 -20.63 -15.77 -18.82
C PRO A 306 -20.06 -15.37 -20.18
N GLU A 307 -19.77 -16.32 -21.07
CA GLU A 307 -19.29 -16.01 -22.43
C GLU A 307 -20.38 -15.33 -23.28
N VAL A 308 -21.65 -15.47 -22.91
CA VAL A 308 -22.78 -14.77 -23.52
C VAL A 308 -23.58 -14.07 -22.43
N LEU A 309 -23.72 -12.74 -22.57
CA LEU A 309 -24.50 -11.94 -21.64
C LEU A 309 -26.00 -12.29 -21.76
N LYS A 310 -26.64 -12.57 -20.65
CA LYS A 310 -28.09 -12.81 -20.57
C LYS A 310 -28.87 -11.57 -21.07
N PRO A 311 -30.02 -11.74 -21.71
CA PRO A 311 -30.96 -10.65 -21.97
C PRO A 311 -31.29 -9.91 -20.66
N ILE A 312 -31.53 -8.60 -20.77
CA ILE A 312 -32.02 -7.84 -19.63
C ILE A 312 -33.51 -8.11 -19.50
N ASP A 313 -33.89 -8.67 -18.36
CA ASP A 313 -35.28 -8.97 -18.04
C ASP A 313 -35.65 -8.27 -16.71
N TYR A 314 -36.88 -7.78 -16.65
CA TYR A 314 -37.45 -7.14 -15.47
C TYR A 314 -38.73 -7.86 -15.05
N ALA A 315 -39.04 -7.77 -13.76
CA ALA A 315 -40.23 -8.44 -13.23
C ALA A 315 -41.51 -8.07 -13.99
N PRO A 316 -42.45 -8.99 -14.14
CA PRO A 316 -43.76 -8.70 -14.75
C PRO A 316 -44.45 -7.48 -14.07
N GLY A 317 -44.96 -6.58 -14.93
CA GLY A 317 -45.57 -5.34 -14.45
C GLY A 317 -44.59 -4.16 -14.20
N ALA A 318 -43.30 -4.34 -14.36
CA ALA A 318 -42.34 -3.22 -14.28
C ALA A 318 -42.57 -2.22 -15.43
N ILE A 319 -42.45 -0.94 -15.11
CA ILE A 319 -42.49 0.13 -16.12
C ILE A 319 -41.14 0.19 -16.84
N VAL A 320 -41.03 -0.46 -18.01
CA VAL A 320 -39.79 -0.49 -18.76
C VAL A 320 -39.78 0.61 -19.83
N ARG A 321 -38.63 1.25 -19.99
CA ARG A 321 -38.36 2.28 -21.01
C ARG A 321 -37.02 2.00 -21.70
N LYS A 322 -36.99 2.13 -23.03
CA LYS A 322 -35.74 2.03 -23.79
C LYS A 322 -35.04 3.39 -23.78
N VAL A 323 -33.72 3.38 -23.49
CA VAL A 323 -32.91 4.58 -23.55
C VAL A 323 -32.64 4.97 -24.98
N GLN A 324 -32.95 6.22 -25.34
CA GLN A 324 -32.81 6.77 -26.69
C GLN A 324 -31.38 7.21 -27.01
N ASP A 325 -31.16 7.67 -28.24
CA ASP A 325 -29.84 8.00 -28.76
C ASP A 325 -29.06 9.06 -27.97
N LYS A 326 -29.77 10.04 -27.37
CA LYS A 326 -29.14 11.05 -26.53
C LYS A 326 -28.91 10.60 -25.09
N GLY A 327 -29.25 9.36 -24.73
CA GLY A 327 -29.12 8.83 -23.38
C GLY A 327 -30.31 9.20 -22.49
N GLU A 328 -31.47 9.45 -23.07
CA GLU A 328 -32.70 9.87 -22.39
C GLU A 328 -33.78 8.81 -22.47
N ILE A 329 -34.69 8.83 -21.53
CA ILE A 329 -35.96 8.09 -21.55
C ILE A 329 -37.13 9.07 -21.54
N TYR A 330 -38.23 8.64 -22.13
CA TYR A 330 -39.50 9.40 -22.10
C TYR A 330 -40.49 8.76 -21.11
N TYR A 331 -40.97 9.57 -20.18
CA TYR A 331 -42.01 9.14 -19.23
C TYR A 331 -43.01 10.30 -18.95
N LYS A 332 -44.28 10.00 -19.07
CA LYS A 332 -45.39 10.98 -18.91
C LYS A 332 -45.16 12.28 -19.71
N GLY A 333 -44.73 12.17 -20.98
CA GLY A 333 -44.53 13.31 -21.87
C GLY A 333 -43.23 14.13 -21.65
N ARG A 334 -42.36 13.71 -20.71
CA ARG A 334 -41.10 14.41 -20.37
C ARG A 334 -39.88 13.53 -20.67
N ALA A 335 -38.78 14.17 -21.01
CA ALA A 335 -37.50 13.50 -21.22
C ALA A 335 -36.63 13.58 -19.94
N TYR A 336 -36.01 12.46 -19.57
CA TYR A 336 -35.10 12.37 -18.45
C TYR A 336 -33.77 11.78 -18.90
N VAL A 337 -32.68 12.51 -18.68
CA VAL A 337 -31.32 12.12 -19.09
C VAL A 337 -30.77 11.11 -18.10
N LEU A 338 -30.32 9.95 -18.58
CA LEU A 338 -29.66 8.89 -17.79
C LEU A 338 -28.17 8.75 -18.16
N GLY A 339 -27.82 9.08 -19.39
CA GLY A 339 -26.47 8.97 -19.93
C GLY A 339 -26.38 8.13 -21.20
N ARG A 340 -25.50 8.55 -22.10
CA ARG A 340 -25.34 7.91 -23.42
C ARG A 340 -24.82 6.46 -23.34
N ALA A 341 -24.16 6.10 -22.25
CA ALA A 341 -23.66 4.73 -22.06
C ALA A 341 -24.78 3.68 -22.01
N PHE A 342 -26.00 4.07 -21.62
CA PHE A 342 -27.17 3.20 -21.61
C PHE A 342 -27.96 3.16 -22.92
N ARG A 343 -27.52 3.87 -23.97
CA ARG A 343 -28.21 3.91 -25.25
C ARG A 343 -28.60 2.52 -25.75
N GLY A 344 -29.88 2.38 -26.15
CA GLY A 344 -30.42 1.15 -26.70
C GLY A 344 -30.84 0.10 -25.69
N TYR A 345 -30.44 0.24 -24.42
CA TYR A 345 -30.81 -0.69 -23.36
C TYR A 345 -32.16 -0.34 -22.72
N PRO A 346 -32.89 -1.35 -22.21
CA PRO A 346 -34.06 -1.14 -21.41
C PRO A 346 -33.65 -0.80 -19.96
N VAL A 347 -34.41 0.09 -19.33
CA VAL A 347 -34.33 0.42 -17.89
C VAL A 347 -35.71 0.29 -17.26
N ALA A 348 -35.75 -0.08 -15.97
CA ALA A 348 -37.00 -0.18 -15.22
C ALA A 348 -37.20 1.04 -14.33
N LEU A 349 -38.44 1.56 -14.31
CA LEU A 349 -38.86 2.61 -13.40
C LEU A 349 -39.64 1.99 -12.24
N ARG A 350 -39.28 2.35 -11.00
CA ARG A 350 -39.96 1.88 -9.79
C ARG A 350 -40.43 3.08 -8.97
N HIS A 351 -41.67 3.04 -8.51
CA HIS A 351 -42.16 4.02 -7.56
C HIS A 351 -41.40 3.89 -6.26
N THR A 352 -41.07 5.03 -5.65
CA THR A 352 -40.52 5.10 -4.30
C THR A 352 -41.68 5.32 -3.31
N GLU A 353 -41.40 5.30 -2.01
CA GLU A 353 -42.32 5.68 -0.96
C GLU A 353 -42.71 7.17 -1.04
N GLU A 354 -41.85 7.98 -1.65
CA GLU A 354 -42.07 9.40 -1.86
C GLU A 354 -42.86 9.61 -3.16
N ASP A 355 -44.08 10.15 -3.04
CA ASP A 355 -44.95 10.44 -4.19
C ASP A 355 -44.25 11.41 -5.16
N GLY A 356 -44.29 11.08 -6.47
CA GLY A 356 -43.65 11.83 -7.54
C GLY A 356 -42.19 11.57 -7.72
N ILE A 357 -41.57 10.66 -6.95
CA ILE A 357 -40.18 10.22 -7.19
C ILE A 357 -40.18 8.78 -7.72
N LEU A 358 -39.39 8.58 -8.80
CA LEU A 358 -39.16 7.26 -9.37
C LEU A 358 -37.67 6.93 -9.32
N ASP A 359 -37.36 5.72 -8.92
CA ASP A 359 -36.05 5.13 -9.07
C ASP A 359 -35.92 4.50 -10.47
N VAL A 360 -34.78 4.75 -11.10
CA VAL A 360 -34.43 4.12 -12.38
C VAL A 360 -33.41 3.02 -12.13
N TYR A 361 -33.76 1.81 -12.55
CA TYR A 361 -32.90 0.64 -12.43
C TYR A 361 -32.38 0.18 -13.79
N PHE A 362 -31.10 -0.12 -13.82
CA PHE A 362 -30.48 -0.88 -14.90
C PHE A 362 -29.98 -2.21 -14.35
N CYS A 363 -30.48 -3.30 -14.90
CA CYS A 363 -30.32 -4.62 -14.30
C CYS A 363 -30.75 -4.61 -12.82
N HIS A 364 -29.85 -4.89 -11.91
CA HIS A 364 -30.09 -4.92 -10.47
C HIS A 364 -29.79 -3.60 -9.78
N GLN A 365 -29.06 -2.67 -10.41
CA GLN A 365 -28.59 -1.46 -9.77
C GLN A 365 -29.46 -0.23 -10.06
N ARG A 366 -29.75 0.54 -9.01
CA ARG A 366 -30.35 1.86 -9.17
C ARG A 366 -29.30 2.82 -9.74
N ILE A 367 -29.62 3.42 -10.91
CA ILE A 367 -28.69 4.30 -11.64
C ILE A 367 -29.06 5.78 -11.54
N ALA A 368 -30.33 6.10 -11.29
CA ALA A 368 -30.80 7.48 -11.19
C ALA A 368 -32.11 7.58 -10.37
N HIS A 369 -32.46 8.82 -10.01
CA HIS A 369 -33.77 9.20 -9.51
C HIS A 369 -34.43 10.18 -10.49
N ILE A 370 -35.72 10.05 -10.70
CA ILE A 370 -36.55 10.96 -11.49
C ILE A 370 -37.52 11.66 -10.56
N ASN A 371 -37.48 12.97 -10.50
CA ASN A 371 -38.47 13.77 -9.82
C ASN A 371 -39.54 14.29 -10.81
N LEU A 372 -40.78 13.83 -10.69
CA LEU A 372 -41.87 14.24 -11.57
C LEU A 372 -42.45 15.62 -11.22
N ARG A 373 -42.08 16.18 -10.06
CA ARG A 373 -42.57 17.47 -9.57
C ARG A 373 -41.73 18.64 -10.04
N VAL A 374 -40.49 18.39 -10.38
CA VAL A 374 -39.62 19.44 -10.92
C VAL A 374 -39.90 19.60 -12.40
N THR A 375 -40.29 20.79 -12.80
CA THR A 375 -40.56 21.22 -14.17
C THR A 375 -39.28 21.45 -14.96
#